data_cdb8d6a09e389e27231846f9ea4e46c0
#
_entry.id   cdb8d6a09e389e27231846f9ea4e46c0
#
_cell.length_a   1.000
_cell.length_b   1.000
_cell.length_c   1.000
_cell.angle_alpha   90.00
_cell.angle_beta   90.00
_cell.angle_gamma   90.00
#
_symmetry.space_group_name_H-M   'P 1'
#
loop_
_entity.id
_entity.type
_entity.pdbx_description
1 polymer ?
#
loop_
_entity_poly.entity_id
_entity_poly.type
_entity_poly.pdbx_seq_one_letter_code
_entity_poly.pdbx_strand_id
1 'polypeptide(L)'
;MRNLSEGSRGLMQRDGSKRRTKARRILAGVAILAAVLLGLSTIQRMWLDAPGSARLLSVEEIGDSCYRPVSKESRLETVSDNLFSAFNETSVYAQDANTVDLNRPAVRELVDTAPIFSSVGVDNVRNEVYLQDSNLWSIRVFSRTDNAKPGDPPNEPRRVISGDRSEVQFNSCVWVDPGSGNIYSVENDTGDEIVVFDNKATGDPAPIRKLKVTHRAQSMALDDQTGDLFLSVQYPPQVAVYSKTASGNDKPVRLIEGPKTNLSDVHGLALDTKNKLLYINSWGNISDYRVAGSGRFEDPSVEVFSTDANGDVAPLRVIQGPKTQLDWPGAMSIDSATGDLYVANDVGQSILVFHGSDQGDVAPTRIIKGPKTHLSYPAGVFVDSKNKEVWASNLGNSSATVYSLDASGDAAPLRTIRSAEDGKVSLRFGKTQALVYDPMREQILVPN
;
A
#
# COMPACT_ATOMS: atom_id res chain seq x y z
N MET A 1 64.97 -71.90 34.01
CA MET A 1 64.72 -70.60 34.63
C MET A 1 65.30 -69.51 33.75
N ARG A 2 64.52 -68.85 32.92
CA ARG A 2 64.94 -67.60 32.25
C ARG A 2 63.69 -66.95 31.57
N ASN A 3 63.34 -65.74 32.05
CA ASN A 3 62.72 -64.61 31.39
C ASN A 3 61.37 -64.77 30.67
N LEU A 4 60.32 -64.43 31.40
CA LEU A 4 59.03 -63.94 30.86
C LEU A 4 58.61 -62.68 31.62
N SER A 5 59.25 -61.52 31.38
CA SER A 5 58.84 -60.26 32.05
C SER A 5 59.02 -59.01 31.22
N GLU A 6 59.47 -59.06 29.97
CA GLU A 6 59.69 -57.82 29.19
C GLU A 6 58.63 -57.51 28.09
N GLY A 7 57.65 -58.41 27.83
CA GLY A 7 56.69 -58.22 26.77
C GLY A 7 55.47 -57.37 27.09
N SER A 8 55.13 -57.12 28.36
CA SER A 8 53.86 -56.48 28.74
C SER A 8 53.88 -54.97 28.94
N ARG A 9 55.06 -54.36 29.08
CA ARG A 9 55.17 -52.87 29.30
C ARG A 9 55.08 -52.04 27.99
N GLY A 10 55.42 -52.59 26.86
CA GLY A 10 55.42 -51.85 25.57
C GLY A 10 54.04 -51.67 24.97
N LEU A 11 53.11 -52.58 25.21
CA LEU A 11 51.74 -52.51 24.66
C LEU A 11 50.83 -51.55 25.42
N MET A 12 50.97 -51.37 26.73
CA MET A 12 50.16 -50.42 27.50
C MET A 12 50.54 -48.96 27.23
N GLN A 13 51.81 -48.64 26.95
CA GLN A 13 52.21 -47.26 26.67
C GLN A 13 51.79 -46.75 25.29
N ARG A 14 51.62 -47.60 24.30
CA ARG A 14 51.16 -47.21 22.94
C ARG A 14 49.65 -46.92 22.89
N ASP A 15 48.81 -47.56 23.68
CA ASP A 15 47.38 -47.37 23.67
C ASP A 15 46.97 -46.05 24.40
N GLY A 16 47.64 -45.69 25.49
CA GLY A 16 47.42 -44.47 26.19
C GLY A 16 47.78 -43.17 25.39
N SER A 17 48.80 -43.27 24.53
CA SER A 17 49.20 -42.19 23.61
C SER A 17 48.15 -41.95 22.52
N LYS A 18 47.66 -42.99 21.90
CA LYS A 18 46.63 -42.91 20.85
C LYS A 18 45.30 -42.38 21.41
N ARG A 19 44.90 -42.78 22.60
CA ARG A 19 43.69 -42.28 23.28
C ARG A 19 43.82 -40.82 23.65
N ARG A 20 44.98 -40.34 24.16
CA ARG A 20 45.22 -38.95 24.46
C ARG A 20 45.23 -38.05 23.20
N THR A 21 45.75 -38.55 22.10
CA THR A 21 45.78 -37.80 20.82
C THR A 21 44.38 -37.71 20.22
N LYS A 22 43.55 -38.77 20.31
CA LYS A 22 42.16 -38.76 19.85
C LYS A 22 41.25 -37.86 20.71
N ALA A 23 41.44 -37.88 22.01
CA ALA A 23 40.73 -36.96 22.93
C ALA A 23 41.09 -35.48 22.72
N ARG A 24 42.37 -35.16 22.47
CA ARG A 24 42.80 -33.79 22.11
C ARG A 24 42.25 -33.32 20.79
N ARG A 25 42.10 -34.17 19.78
CA ARG A 25 41.48 -33.82 18.49
C ARG A 25 39.99 -33.60 18.63
N ILE A 26 39.28 -34.38 19.46
CA ILE A 26 37.85 -34.17 19.77
C ILE A 26 37.64 -32.86 20.52
N LEU A 27 38.44 -32.59 21.53
CA LEU A 27 38.39 -31.33 22.29
C LEU A 27 38.71 -30.11 21.43
N ALA A 28 39.67 -30.20 20.52
CA ALA A 28 39.97 -29.13 19.58
C ALA A 28 38.79 -28.91 18.59
N GLY A 29 38.16 -29.98 18.11
CA GLY A 29 36.97 -29.90 17.24
C GLY A 29 35.76 -29.24 17.92
N VAL A 30 35.53 -29.59 19.20
CA VAL A 30 34.45 -29.00 20.00
C VAL A 30 34.72 -27.51 20.27
N ALA A 31 35.98 -27.14 20.57
CA ALA A 31 36.37 -25.74 20.80
C ALA A 31 36.19 -24.89 19.53
N ILE A 32 36.55 -25.42 18.37
CA ILE A 32 36.35 -24.73 17.08
C ILE A 32 34.85 -24.57 16.78
N LEU A 33 34.04 -25.62 17.02
CA LEU A 33 32.60 -25.53 16.82
C LEU A 33 31.94 -24.51 17.78
N ALA A 34 32.37 -24.48 19.04
CA ALA A 34 31.91 -23.49 20.01
C ALA A 34 32.31 -22.06 19.62
N ALA A 35 33.54 -21.86 19.09
CA ALA A 35 34.02 -20.55 18.63
C ALA A 35 33.21 -20.09 17.36
N VAL A 36 32.87 -20.99 16.46
CA VAL A 36 32.05 -20.69 15.27
C VAL A 36 30.62 -20.32 15.71
N LEU A 37 30.03 -21.08 16.64
CA LEU A 37 28.69 -20.79 17.16
C LEU A 37 28.64 -19.47 17.94
N LEU A 38 29.68 -19.16 18.74
CA LEU A 38 29.80 -17.85 19.42
C LEU A 38 30.04 -16.72 18.43
N GLY A 39 30.83 -16.94 17.37
CA GLY A 39 31.03 -15.98 16.30
C GLY A 39 29.74 -15.68 15.53
N LEU A 40 28.97 -16.70 15.21
CA LEU A 40 27.66 -16.55 14.57
C LEU A 40 26.66 -15.81 15.47
N SER A 41 26.64 -16.09 16.78
CA SER A 41 25.77 -15.40 17.73
C SER A 41 26.13 -13.92 17.93
N THR A 42 27.42 -13.58 17.87
CA THR A 42 27.88 -12.18 17.96
C THR A 42 27.62 -11.42 16.69
N ILE A 43 27.79 -12.04 15.51
CA ILE A 43 27.41 -11.45 14.23
C ILE A 43 25.88 -11.21 14.21
N GLN A 44 25.08 -12.17 14.63
CA GLN A 44 23.63 -12.02 14.70
C GLN A 44 23.20 -10.90 15.66
N ARG A 45 23.86 -10.73 16.81
CA ARG A 45 23.61 -9.60 17.71
C ARG A 45 24.06 -8.25 17.14
N MET A 46 25.20 -8.20 16.46
CA MET A 46 25.65 -6.96 15.80
C MET A 46 24.70 -6.49 14.70
N TRP A 47 24.00 -7.42 14.03
CA TRP A 47 23.00 -7.06 13.03
C TRP A 47 21.65 -6.65 13.64
N LEU A 48 21.33 -7.16 14.82
CA LEU A 48 20.07 -6.83 15.52
C LEU A 48 20.11 -5.51 16.30
N ASP A 49 21.33 -5.06 16.70
CA ASP A 49 21.50 -3.88 17.54
C ASP A 49 22.05 -2.66 16.78
N ALA A 50 22.16 -2.73 15.45
CA ALA A 50 22.56 -1.58 14.63
C ALA A 50 21.44 -0.52 14.62
N PRO A 51 21.72 0.74 15.00
CA PRO A 51 20.73 1.81 14.90
C PRO A 51 20.28 1.96 13.44
N GLY A 52 18.99 1.78 13.18
CA GLY A 52 18.40 1.84 11.84
C GLY A 52 18.25 0.51 11.10
N SER A 53 18.57 -0.63 11.72
CA SER A 53 18.22 -1.93 11.13
C SER A 53 16.71 -2.16 11.25
N ALA A 54 16.03 -2.24 10.13
CA ALA A 54 14.63 -2.68 10.10
C ALA A 54 14.54 -4.07 10.74
N ARG A 55 13.77 -4.19 11.81
CA ARG A 55 13.48 -5.48 12.42
C ARG A 55 12.48 -6.20 11.53
N LEU A 56 12.89 -7.28 10.89
CA LEU A 56 11.96 -8.17 10.23
C LEU A 56 11.09 -8.79 11.33
N LEU A 57 9.89 -8.28 11.49
CA LEU A 57 8.87 -8.94 12.29
C LEU A 57 8.56 -10.29 11.62
N SER A 58 8.31 -11.33 12.39
CA SER A 58 8.00 -12.64 11.81
C SER A 58 6.78 -12.54 10.89
N VAL A 59 6.78 -13.33 9.82
CA VAL A 59 5.67 -13.39 8.85
C VAL A 59 4.32 -13.74 9.52
N GLU A 60 4.35 -14.27 10.73
CA GLU A 60 3.18 -14.60 11.54
C GLU A 60 2.49 -13.37 12.17
N GLU A 61 3.18 -12.23 12.27
CA GLU A 61 2.62 -10.98 12.81
C GLU A 61 2.04 -10.06 11.71
N ILE A 62 2.29 -10.37 10.45
CA ILE A 62 1.63 -9.73 9.32
C ILE A 62 0.43 -10.63 9.00
N GLY A 63 -0.69 -10.36 9.68
CA GLY A 63 -1.94 -11.08 9.41
C GLY A 63 -2.24 -11.03 7.91
N ASP A 64 -2.49 -12.20 7.33
CA ASP A 64 -3.03 -12.49 5.99
C ASP A 64 -2.86 -11.40 4.90
N SER A 65 -1.67 -10.82 4.80
CA SER A 65 -1.35 -10.00 3.64
C SER A 65 -1.23 -10.92 2.44
N CYS A 66 -2.20 -10.86 1.58
CA CYS A 66 -2.41 -11.45 0.27
C CYS A 66 -1.23 -12.26 -0.28
N TYR A 67 -1.13 -13.53 0.12
CA TYR A 67 -0.21 -14.47 -0.49
C TYR A 67 -0.89 -15.05 -1.74
N ARG A 68 -0.40 -14.70 -2.92
CA ARG A 68 -0.79 -15.37 -4.16
C ARG A 68 -0.26 -16.81 -4.11
N PRO A 69 -1.09 -17.86 -4.14
CA PRO A 69 -0.60 -19.22 -4.28
C PRO A 69 0.07 -19.33 -5.64
N VAL A 70 1.39 -19.45 -5.62
CA VAL A 70 2.19 -19.70 -6.81
C VAL A 70 1.85 -21.09 -7.32
N SER A 71 1.46 -21.23 -8.59
CA SER A 71 1.25 -22.55 -9.19
C SER A 71 2.52 -23.40 -9.05
N LYS A 72 2.39 -24.72 -8.85
CA LYS A 72 3.50 -25.63 -8.60
C LYS A 72 4.62 -25.63 -9.67
N GLU A 73 4.46 -24.89 -10.74
CA GLU A 73 5.40 -24.80 -11.86
C GLU A 73 6.19 -23.49 -11.91
N SER A 74 5.86 -22.49 -11.12
CA SER A 74 6.70 -21.29 -11.01
C SER A 74 7.82 -21.58 -9.99
N ARG A 75 9.03 -21.72 -10.49
CA ARG A 75 10.22 -22.03 -9.72
C ARG A 75 10.42 -21.05 -8.56
N LEU A 76 10.85 -21.56 -7.41
CA LEU A 76 11.27 -20.80 -6.22
C LEU A 76 12.31 -19.67 -6.53
N GLU A 77 12.96 -19.71 -7.68
CA GLU A 77 13.92 -18.70 -8.13
C GLU A 77 13.30 -17.31 -8.36
N THR A 78 12.01 -17.24 -8.76
CA THR A 78 11.37 -15.96 -9.06
C THR A 78 10.89 -15.20 -7.81
N VAL A 79 10.63 -15.87 -6.71
CA VAL A 79 10.15 -15.20 -5.47
C VAL A 79 11.31 -14.58 -4.70
N SER A 80 12.47 -15.24 -4.64
CA SER A 80 13.66 -14.67 -4.00
C SER A 80 14.17 -13.46 -4.78
N ASP A 81 14.18 -13.53 -6.11
CA ASP A 81 14.68 -12.46 -6.97
C ASP A 81 13.76 -11.23 -6.91
N ASN A 82 12.44 -11.41 -6.87
CA ASN A 82 11.52 -10.27 -6.76
C ASN A 82 11.49 -9.64 -5.37
N LEU A 83 11.66 -10.40 -4.30
CA LEU A 83 11.70 -9.82 -2.95
C LEU A 83 13.04 -9.12 -2.66
N PHE A 84 14.15 -9.65 -3.18
CA PHE A 84 15.46 -9.02 -3.04
C PHE A 84 15.70 -7.94 -4.10
N SER A 85 15.11 -8.02 -5.29
CA SER A 85 15.20 -6.96 -6.29
C SER A 85 14.44 -5.71 -5.84
N ALA A 86 13.30 -5.84 -5.19
CA ALA A 86 12.60 -4.71 -4.57
C ALA A 86 13.44 -3.96 -3.51
N PHE A 87 14.44 -4.64 -2.94
CA PHE A 87 15.38 -4.03 -1.98
C PHE A 87 16.73 -3.62 -2.62
N ASN A 88 17.07 -4.14 -3.79
CA ASN A 88 18.39 -3.94 -4.41
C ASN A 88 18.36 -3.36 -5.83
N GLU A 89 17.20 -3.11 -6.41
CA GLU A 89 17.14 -2.41 -7.68
C GLU A 89 17.48 -0.92 -7.49
N THR A 90 18.76 -0.64 -7.47
CA THR A 90 19.24 0.51 -8.22
C THR A 90 19.03 0.16 -9.69
N SER A 91 17.80 0.32 -10.17
CA SER A 91 17.52 0.21 -11.60
C SER A 91 18.30 1.34 -12.27
N VAL A 92 19.40 0.98 -12.89
CA VAL A 92 20.13 1.84 -13.82
C VAL A 92 19.22 1.95 -15.04
N TYR A 93 18.24 2.85 -14.98
CA TYR A 93 17.46 3.22 -16.15
C TYR A 93 18.44 3.91 -17.12
N ALA A 94 18.60 3.35 -18.30
CA ALA A 94 19.30 4.05 -19.37
C ALA A 94 18.55 5.36 -19.64
N GLN A 95 19.15 6.49 -19.31
CA GLN A 95 18.62 7.80 -19.66
C GLN A 95 18.46 7.88 -21.18
N ASP A 96 17.22 7.91 -21.63
CA ASP A 96 16.94 8.32 -23.00
C ASP A 96 17.24 9.82 -23.12
N ALA A 97 18.00 10.22 -24.13
CA ALA A 97 18.48 11.60 -24.32
C ALA A 97 17.34 12.64 -24.43
N ASN A 98 16.08 12.19 -24.52
CA ASN A 98 14.89 13.03 -24.59
C ASN A 98 14.06 13.02 -23.28
N THR A 99 14.46 12.27 -22.26
CA THR A 99 13.78 12.29 -20.98
C THR A 99 14.24 13.51 -20.21
N VAL A 100 13.40 14.51 -20.13
CA VAL A 100 13.63 15.66 -19.25
C VAL A 100 13.30 15.17 -17.82
N ASP A 101 14.30 14.65 -17.13
CA ASP A 101 14.24 14.49 -15.67
C ASP A 101 14.22 15.91 -15.08
N LEU A 102 13.03 16.46 -15.01
CA LEU A 102 12.80 17.69 -14.28
C LEU A 102 12.83 17.31 -12.80
N ASN A 103 14.03 17.22 -12.23
CA ASN A 103 14.22 17.23 -10.79
C ASN A 103 13.68 18.58 -10.26
N ARG A 104 12.38 18.76 -10.43
CA ARG A 104 11.67 19.93 -9.92
C ARG A 104 11.39 19.66 -8.47
N PRO A 105 11.87 20.52 -7.58
CA PRO A 105 11.39 20.49 -6.21
C PRO A 105 9.86 20.63 -6.24
N ALA A 106 9.19 19.97 -5.30
CA ALA A 106 7.78 20.23 -5.06
C ALA A 106 7.56 21.75 -4.93
N VAL A 107 6.41 22.25 -5.40
CA VAL A 107 6.04 23.68 -5.24
C VAL A 107 6.00 24.04 -3.76
N ARG A 108 5.60 23.09 -2.93
CA ARG A 108 5.65 23.13 -1.47
C ARG A 108 5.94 21.74 -0.92
N GLU A 109 6.66 21.72 0.16
CA GLU A 109 7.02 20.49 0.87
C GLU A 109 6.59 20.61 2.33
N LEU A 110 5.83 19.64 2.82
CA LEU A 110 5.59 19.43 4.24
C LEU A 110 6.53 18.36 4.73
N VAL A 111 7.34 18.68 5.72
CA VAL A 111 8.27 17.73 6.33
C VAL A 111 7.78 17.40 7.73
N ASP A 112 7.50 16.14 7.97
CA ASP A 112 7.14 15.58 9.27
C ASP A 112 8.30 14.77 9.87
N THR A 113 8.29 14.58 11.18
CA THR A 113 9.33 13.83 11.90
C THR A 113 9.24 12.31 11.75
N ALA A 114 8.03 11.80 11.43
CA ALA A 114 7.77 10.36 11.33
C ALA A 114 6.73 10.07 10.22
N PRO A 115 7.06 10.38 8.95
CA PRO A 115 6.08 10.28 7.87
C PRO A 115 5.83 8.82 7.46
N ILE A 116 4.63 8.31 7.71
CA ILE A 116 4.04 7.12 7.08
C ILE A 116 2.55 7.42 6.91
N PHE A 117 2.19 8.02 5.80
CA PHE A 117 0.83 8.46 5.55
C PHE A 117 0.09 7.53 4.60
N SER A 118 -0.97 6.90 5.09
CA SER A 118 -1.82 6.01 4.30
C SER A 118 -2.81 6.77 3.42
N SER A 119 -3.21 7.96 3.83
CA SER A 119 -4.21 8.75 3.12
C SER A 119 -4.00 10.24 3.31
N VAL A 120 -4.56 11.04 2.39
CA VAL A 120 -4.51 12.48 2.40
C VAL A 120 -5.88 13.07 2.06
N GLY A 121 -6.30 14.06 2.83
CA GLY A 121 -7.50 14.85 2.57
C GLY A 121 -7.17 16.33 2.42
N VAL A 122 -7.99 17.06 1.64
CA VAL A 122 -7.84 18.50 1.44
C VAL A 122 -9.13 19.21 1.75
N ASP A 123 -9.05 20.24 2.58
CA ASP A 123 -10.12 21.22 2.79
C ASP A 123 -9.73 22.56 2.16
N ASN A 124 -10.31 22.84 1.01
CA ASN A 124 -10.07 24.06 0.29
C ASN A 124 -10.74 25.29 0.91
N VAL A 125 -11.82 25.08 1.67
CA VAL A 125 -12.55 26.17 2.34
C VAL A 125 -11.74 26.70 3.52
N ARG A 126 -11.15 25.77 4.31
CA ARG A 126 -10.35 26.10 5.50
C ARG A 126 -8.87 26.20 5.24
N ASN A 127 -8.46 25.91 4.00
CA ASN A 127 -7.07 25.96 3.56
C ASN A 127 -6.17 24.99 4.35
N GLU A 128 -6.62 23.75 4.53
CA GLU A 128 -5.94 22.71 5.31
C GLU A 128 -5.71 21.44 4.51
N VAL A 129 -4.65 20.71 4.88
CA VAL A 129 -4.36 19.35 4.45
C VAL A 129 -4.35 18.44 5.67
N TYR A 130 -4.96 17.28 5.52
CA TYR A 130 -5.11 16.26 6.54
C TYR A 130 -4.31 15.03 6.11
N LEU A 131 -3.37 14.63 6.93
CA LEU A 131 -2.53 13.46 6.70
C LEU A 131 -2.84 12.42 7.76
N GLN A 132 -3.17 11.23 7.30
CA GLN A 132 -3.44 10.08 8.13
C GLN A 132 -2.14 9.33 8.37
N ASP A 133 -1.62 9.38 9.59
CA ASP A 133 -0.35 8.79 9.99
C ASP A 133 -0.60 7.41 10.62
N SER A 134 -0.27 6.36 9.87
CA SER A 134 -0.45 4.98 10.32
C SER A 134 0.61 4.53 11.33
N ASN A 135 1.72 5.26 11.46
CA ASN A 135 2.79 4.92 12.39
C ASN A 135 2.52 5.44 13.81
N LEU A 136 2.01 6.66 13.91
CA LEU A 136 1.70 7.31 15.19
C LEU A 136 0.20 7.27 15.54
N TRP A 137 -0.60 6.60 14.72
CA TRP A 137 -2.04 6.50 14.90
C TRP A 137 -2.66 7.87 15.12
N SER A 138 -2.46 8.74 14.13
CA SER A 138 -2.89 10.13 14.23
C SER A 138 -3.42 10.68 12.93
N ILE A 139 -4.23 11.72 13.04
CA ILE A 139 -4.57 12.60 11.91
C ILE A 139 -3.86 13.93 12.17
N ARG A 140 -2.95 14.28 11.27
CA ARG A 140 -2.12 15.48 11.37
C ARG A 140 -2.63 16.54 10.39
N VAL A 141 -2.90 17.73 10.90
CA VAL A 141 -3.50 18.81 10.10
C VAL A 141 -2.49 19.94 9.94
N PHE A 142 -2.19 20.26 8.70
CA PHE A 142 -1.28 21.35 8.34
C PHE A 142 -2.00 22.42 7.55
N SER A 143 -1.35 23.59 7.42
CA SER A 143 -1.80 24.56 6.45
C SER A 143 -1.51 24.09 5.02
N ARG A 144 -2.43 24.34 4.14
CA ARG A 144 -2.24 24.09 2.71
C ARG A 144 -1.09 24.91 2.09
N THR A 145 -0.64 25.96 2.78
CA THR A 145 0.44 26.86 2.37
C THR A 145 1.75 26.65 3.13
N ASP A 146 1.78 25.71 4.08
CA ASP A 146 3.02 25.37 4.77
C ASP A 146 4.05 24.84 3.78
N ASN A 147 5.31 25.22 3.99
CA ASN A 147 6.40 24.89 3.10
C ASN A 147 7.72 24.92 3.87
N ALA A 148 8.37 23.76 4.01
CA ALA A 148 9.71 23.66 4.56
C ALA A 148 10.74 23.83 3.43
N LYS A 149 11.75 24.66 3.68
CA LYS A 149 12.91 24.78 2.77
C LYS A 149 13.96 23.74 3.16
N PRO A 150 14.87 23.36 2.26
CA PRO A 150 16.00 22.51 2.62
C PRO A 150 16.78 23.09 3.80
N GLY A 151 16.89 22.32 4.88
CA GLY A 151 17.57 22.73 6.12
C GLY A 151 16.67 23.36 7.18
N ASP A 152 15.40 23.65 6.86
CA ASP A 152 14.42 24.05 7.87
C ASP A 152 14.09 22.87 8.82
N PRO A 153 13.68 23.14 10.04
CA PRO A 153 13.10 22.12 10.90
C PRO A 153 11.82 21.56 10.29
N PRO A 154 11.37 20.36 10.70
CA PRO A 154 10.07 19.81 10.30
C PRO A 154 8.92 20.80 10.58
N ASN A 155 7.90 20.75 9.73
CA ASN A 155 6.70 21.56 9.92
C ASN A 155 5.96 21.08 11.19
N GLU A 156 5.52 22.03 11.98
CA GLU A 156 4.63 21.73 13.10
C GLU A 156 3.18 21.67 12.60
N PRO A 157 2.46 20.56 12.86
CA PRO A 157 1.06 20.49 12.52
C PRO A 157 0.25 21.51 13.35
N ARG A 158 -0.71 22.15 12.73
CA ARG A 158 -1.66 23.05 13.43
C ARG A 158 -2.47 22.30 14.47
N ARG A 159 -2.81 21.06 14.16
CA ARG A 159 -3.57 20.18 15.03
C ARG A 159 -3.10 18.75 14.81
N VAL A 160 -3.15 17.96 15.89
CA VAL A 160 -2.97 16.51 15.85
C VAL A 160 -4.16 15.90 16.58
N ILE A 161 -4.80 14.93 15.97
CA ILE A 161 -5.87 14.14 16.57
C ILE A 161 -5.28 12.74 16.81
N SER A 162 -5.14 12.34 18.08
CA SER A 162 -4.58 11.05 18.48
C SER A 162 -4.87 10.79 19.95
N GLY A 163 -4.74 9.57 20.40
CA GLY A 163 -4.91 9.15 21.79
C GLY A 163 -6.12 8.24 21.98
N ASP A 164 -6.23 7.68 23.18
CA ASP A 164 -7.20 6.61 23.49
C ASP A 164 -8.67 7.05 23.31
N ARG A 165 -8.96 8.31 23.60
CA ARG A 165 -10.34 8.84 23.47
C ARG A 165 -10.71 9.15 22.02
N SER A 166 -9.72 9.45 21.18
CA SER A 166 -9.95 9.73 19.77
C SER A 166 -10.31 8.47 19.00
N GLU A 167 -9.89 7.32 19.48
CA GLU A 167 -10.08 6.02 18.81
C GLU A 167 -9.51 6.01 17.39
N VAL A 168 -8.56 6.90 17.08
CA VAL A 168 -7.76 6.81 15.86
C VAL A 168 -6.77 5.68 16.04
N GLN A 169 -6.89 4.65 15.21
CA GLN A 169 -6.11 3.41 15.29
C GLN A 169 -5.43 3.13 13.96
N PHE A 170 -5.47 1.88 13.49
CA PHE A 170 -4.96 1.52 12.18
C PHE A 170 -5.95 1.97 11.10
N ASN A 171 -5.67 3.13 10.55
CA ASN A 171 -6.57 3.83 9.64
C ASN A 171 -6.19 3.62 8.17
N SER A 172 -7.20 3.51 7.31
CA SER A 172 -7.04 3.23 5.88
C SER A 172 -7.38 4.41 4.97
N CYS A 173 -8.30 5.28 5.39
CA CYS A 173 -8.78 6.38 4.55
C CYS A 173 -9.22 7.58 5.39
N VAL A 174 -8.85 8.80 4.99
CA VAL A 174 -9.36 10.06 5.54
C VAL A 174 -10.11 10.84 4.46
N TRP A 175 -11.24 11.41 4.84
CA TRP A 175 -12.00 12.31 4.00
C TRP A 175 -12.49 13.51 4.82
N VAL A 176 -12.59 14.67 4.18
CA VAL A 176 -13.07 15.90 4.82
C VAL A 176 -14.28 16.41 4.08
N ASP A 177 -15.40 16.60 4.81
CA ASP A 177 -16.62 17.16 4.25
C ASP A 177 -16.40 18.63 3.86
N PRO A 178 -16.49 19.00 2.58
CA PRO A 178 -16.25 20.37 2.13
C PRO A 178 -17.20 21.38 2.78
N GLY A 179 -18.43 20.99 3.10
CA GLY A 179 -19.43 21.85 3.71
C GLY A 179 -19.16 22.13 5.18
N SER A 180 -19.13 21.11 6.02
CA SER A 180 -18.93 21.23 7.46
C SER A 180 -17.47 21.32 7.87
N GLY A 181 -16.56 20.70 7.11
CA GLY A 181 -15.17 20.45 7.48
C GLY A 181 -15.00 19.29 8.44
N ASN A 182 -16.04 18.51 8.69
CA ASN A 182 -15.93 17.32 9.53
C ASN A 182 -14.98 16.32 8.90
N ILE A 183 -14.17 15.70 9.75
CA ILE A 183 -13.09 14.79 9.37
C ILE A 183 -13.60 13.36 9.58
N TYR A 184 -13.63 12.56 8.55
CA TYR A 184 -14.00 11.14 8.59
C TYR A 184 -12.75 10.31 8.48
N SER A 185 -12.56 9.34 9.37
CA SER A 185 -11.47 8.39 9.36
C SER A 185 -12.01 6.97 9.43
N VAL A 186 -11.56 6.12 8.53
CA VAL A 186 -11.89 4.69 8.51
C VAL A 186 -10.86 3.94 9.31
N GLU A 187 -11.28 3.34 10.43
CA GLU A 187 -10.46 2.53 11.31
C GLU A 187 -10.62 1.05 10.91
N ASN A 188 -9.63 0.50 10.23
CA ASN A 188 -9.73 -0.74 9.46
C ASN A 188 -9.63 -2.01 10.32
N ASP A 189 -8.43 -2.30 10.84
CA ASP A 189 -8.12 -3.64 11.38
C ASP A 189 -8.36 -3.76 12.90
N THR A 190 -8.47 -2.66 13.59
CA THR A 190 -8.55 -2.65 15.05
C THR A 190 -9.83 -2.02 15.58
N GLY A 191 -10.36 -1.03 14.88
CA GLY A 191 -11.55 -0.29 15.33
C GLY A 191 -12.87 -0.80 14.75
N ASP A 192 -12.86 -1.25 13.50
CA ASP A 192 -14.08 -1.63 12.76
C ASP A 192 -15.13 -0.52 12.77
N GLU A 193 -14.67 0.71 12.58
CA GLU A 193 -15.56 1.86 12.66
C GLU A 193 -15.10 3.02 11.76
N ILE A 194 -16.03 3.90 11.48
CA ILE A 194 -15.74 5.25 10.98
C ILE A 194 -15.88 6.19 12.17
N VAL A 195 -14.80 6.89 12.50
CA VAL A 195 -14.82 7.97 13.48
C VAL A 195 -14.92 9.32 12.77
N VAL A 196 -15.74 10.21 13.32
CA VAL A 196 -15.96 11.54 12.73
C VAL A 196 -15.63 12.60 13.78
N PHE A 197 -14.78 13.55 13.41
CA PHE A 197 -14.37 14.65 14.25
C PHE A 197 -14.89 15.99 13.72
N ASP A 198 -15.10 16.92 14.64
CA ASP A 198 -15.28 18.33 14.29
C ASP A 198 -14.03 18.90 13.63
N ASN A 199 -14.19 19.85 12.75
CA ASN A 199 -13.09 20.51 12.03
C ASN A 199 -12.07 21.22 12.92
N LYS A 200 -12.37 21.44 14.20
CA LYS A 200 -11.47 22.06 15.20
C LYS A 200 -10.84 21.05 16.15
N ALA A 201 -11.14 19.77 15.97
CA ALA A 201 -10.61 18.71 16.83
C ALA A 201 -9.09 18.75 16.93
N THR A 202 -8.55 18.57 18.14
CA THR A 202 -7.13 18.53 18.44
C THR A 202 -6.85 17.78 19.74
N GLY A 203 -5.67 17.21 19.89
CA GLY A 203 -5.27 16.43 21.06
C GLY A 203 -5.92 15.06 21.07
N ASP A 204 -6.53 14.69 22.19
CA ASP A 204 -7.27 13.44 22.38
C ASP A 204 -8.78 13.70 22.52
N PRO A 205 -9.47 14.14 21.45
CA PRO A 205 -10.91 14.44 21.52
C PRO A 205 -11.70 13.16 21.32
N ALA A 206 -12.81 13.00 22.02
CA ALA A 206 -13.79 12.00 21.62
C ALA A 206 -14.38 12.38 20.25
N PRO A 207 -14.61 11.40 19.35
CA PRO A 207 -15.32 11.65 18.11
C PRO A 207 -16.73 12.25 18.37
N ILE A 208 -17.14 13.20 17.54
CA ILE A 208 -18.52 13.73 17.59
C ILE A 208 -19.54 12.67 17.14
N ARG A 209 -19.08 11.68 16.39
CA ARG A 209 -19.87 10.58 15.90
C ARG A 209 -18.99 9.38 15.57
N LYS A 210 -19.52 8.18 15.81
CA LYS A 210 -18.92 6.90 15.41
C LYS A 210 -19.96 6.06 14.71
N LEU A 211 -19.53 5.30 13.72
CA LEU A 211 -20.34 4.33 13.02
C LEU A 211 -19.62 2.99 13.01
N LYS A 212 -20.23 1.96 13.56
CA LYS A 212 -19.70 0.59 13.46
C LYS A 212 -19.88 0.08 12.04
N VAL A 213 -18.78 -0.42 11.47
CA VAL A 213 -18.74 -0.97 10.10
C VAL A 213 -18.22 -2.40 10.11
N THR A 214 -18.28 -3.06 8.97
CA THR A 214 -17.72 -4.40 8.82
C THR A 214 -16.20 -4.35 8.89
N HIS A 215 -15.61 -5.37 9.50
CA HIS A 215 -14.15 -5.54 9.59
C HIS A 215 -13.49 -5.46 8.21
N ARG A 216 -12.30 -4.84 8.15
CA ARG A 216 -11.52 -4.60 6.93
C ARG A 216 -12.19 -3.69 5.89
N ALA A 217 -12.79 -2.63 6.38
CA ALA A 217 -13.17 -1.50 5.53
C ALA A 217 -11.91 -0.82 4.96
N GLN A 218 -11.83 -0.59 3.65
CA GLN A 218 -10.62 -0.12 2.98
C GLN A 218 -10.71 1.31 2.45
N SER A 219 -11.66 1.55 1.59
CA SER A 219 -11.77 2.81 0.87
C SER A 219 -13.18 3.39 1.01
N MET A 220 -13.24 4.70 0.99
CA MET A 220 -14.48 5.46 1.19
C MET A 220 -14.62 6.51 0.09
N ALA A 221 -15.83 6.65 -0.44
CA ALA A 221 -16.20 7.77 -1.30
C ALA A 221 -17.56 8.32 -0.90
N LEU A 222 -17.74 9.62 -1.06
CA LEU A 222 -18.98 10.29 -0.75
C LEU A 222 -19.57 10.93 -2.00
N ASP A 223 -20.86 10.73 -2.20
CA ASP A 223 -21.66 11.52 -3.12
C ASP A 223 -22.25 12.72 -2.37
N ASP A 224 -21.71 13.90 -2.60
CA ASP A 224 -22.17 15.13 -1.92
C ASP A 224 -23.59 15.54 -2.31
N GLN A 225 -24.10 15.07 -3.43
CA GLN A 225 -25.47 15.40 -3.89
C GLN A 225 -26.53 14.60 -3.15
N THR A 226 -26.26 13.30 -2.94
CA THR A 226 -27.19 12.40 -2.25
C THR A 226 -26.89 12.29 -0.76
N GLY A 227 -25.65 12.54 -0.35
CA GLY A 227 -25.15 12.27 0.99
C GLY A 227 -24.90 10.79 1.24
N ASP A 228 -24.74 9.99 0.21
CA ASP A 228 -24.39 8.57 0.30
C ASP A 228 -22.90 8.39 0.49
N LEU A 229 -22.53 7.66 1.53
CA LEU A 229 -21.17 7.28 1.84
C LEU A 229 -20.96 5.81 1.45
N PHE A 230 -20.18 5.58 0.42
CA PHE A 230 -19.81 4.26 -0.08
C PHE A 230 -18.56 3.78 0.62
N LEU A 231 -18.57 2.56 1.14
CA LEU A 231 -17.48 1.94 1.88
C LEU A 231 -17.17 0.57 1.28
N SER A 232 -15.95 0.39 0.78
CA SER A 232 -15.48 -0.93 0.34
C SER A 232 -15.03 -1.77 1.52
N VAL A 233 -15.29 -3.06 1.49
CA VAL A 233 -14.91 -4.03 2.53
C VAL A 233 -14.34 -5.27 1.88
N GLN A 234 -13.17 -5.71 2.39
CA GLN A 234 -12.46 -6.85 1.82
C GLN A 234 -13.15 -8.20 2.12
N TYR A 235 -13.54 -8.41 3.39
CA TYR A 235 -14.03 -9.72 3.87
C TYR A 235 -15.19 -9.55 4.87
N PRO A 236 -16.41 -10.05 4.57
CA PRO A 236 -16.80 -10.58 3.25
C PRO A 236 -16.73 -9.49 2.19
N PRO A 237 -16.43 -9.84 0.91
CA PRO A 237 -16.39 -8.87 -0.16
C PRO A 237 -17.73 -8.17 -0.32
N GLN A 238 -17.77 -6.85 -0.09
CA GLN A 238 -19.01 -6.07 -0.14
C GLN A 238 -18.75 -4.58 -0.33
N VAL A 239 -19.78 -3.86 -0.75
CA VAL A 239 -19.84 -2.41 -0.62
C VAL A 239 -21.03 -2.04 0.22
N ALA A 240 -20.77 -1.40 1.36
CA ALA A 240 -21.79 -0.88 2.24
C ALA A 240 -22.03 0.62 1.96
N VAL A 241 -23.27 1.01 1.77
CA VAL A 241 -23.64 2.41 1.56
C VAL A 241 -24.40 2.92 2.77
N TYR A 242 -23.85 3.93 3.40
CA TYR A 242 -24.44 4.57 4.56
C TYR A 242 -24.88 6.00 4.24
N SER A 243 -25.81 6.54 5.01
CA SER A 243 -25.98 7.99 5.04
C SER A 243 -24.71 8.63 5.65
N LYS A 244 -24.26 9.77 5.14
CA LYS A 244 -23.14 10.50 5.74
C LYS A 244 -23.40 10.91 7.20
N THR A 245 -24.65 10.84 7.65
CA THR A 245 -25.04 11.12 9.04
C THR A 245 -25.20 9.87 9.89
N ALA A 246 -24.99 8.67 9.35
CA ALA A 246 -25.11 7.41 10.06
C ALA A 246 -24.23 7.37 11.32
N SER A 247 -24.69 6.68 12.36
CA SER A 247 -24.08 6.68 13.69
C SER A 247 -24.35 5.38 14.45
N GLY A 248 -23.51 5.08 15.41
CA GLY A 248 -23.66 3.92 16.30
C GLY A 248 -23.69 2.60 15.54
N ASN A 249 -24.78 1.88 15.62
CA ASN A 249 -25.00 0.61 14.94
C ASN A 249 -26.00 0.74 13.76
N ASP A 250 -26.12 1.93 13.20
CA ASP A 250 -26.96 2.14 12.02
C ASP A 250 -26.56 1.14 10.92
N LYS A 251 -27.55 0.61 10.25
CA LYS A 251 -27.33 -0.31 9.15
C LYS A 251 -27.10 0.45 7.86
N PRO A 252 -26.33 -0.13 6.91
CA PRO A 252 -26.22 0.47 5.60
C PRO A 252 -27.63 0.62 4.97
N VAL A 253 -27.86 1.73 4.31
CA VAL A 253 -29.09 1.99 3.55
C VAL A 253 -29.14 1.11 2.30
N ARG A 254 -27.98 0.71 1.79
CA ARG A 254 -27.80 -0.29 0.72
C ARG A 254 -26.57 -1.12 1.03
N LEU A 255 -26.60 -2.40 0.65
CA LEU A 255 -25.49 -3.34 0.81
C LEU A 255 -25.38 -4.17 -0.44
N ILE A 256 -24.28 -4.05 -1.17
CA ILE A 256 -23.95 -4.87 -2.32
C ILE A 256 -23.07 -6.02 -1.81
N GLU A 257 -23.65 -7.22 -1.72
CA GLU A 257 -22.99 -8.41 -1.18
C GLU A 257 -23.66 -9.66 -1.75
N GLY A 258 -22.88 -10.69 -2.04
CA GLY A 258 -23.38 -12.00 -2.45
C GLY A 258 -22.72 -12.54 -3.72
N PRO A 259 -22.97 -13.81 -4.06
CA PRO A 259 -22.25 -14.50 -5.12
C PRO A 259 -22.50 -13.95 -6.54
N LYS A 260 -23.58 -13.19 -6.77
CA LYS A 260 -23.83 -12.57 -8.08
C LYS A 260 -23.04 -11.27 -8.28
N THR A 261 -22.51 -10.69 -7.23
CA THR A 261 -21.84 -9.38 -7.30
C THR A 261 -20.49 -9.44 -7.99
N ASN A 262 -19.87 -10.60 -8.11
CA ASN A 262 -18.49 -10.81 -8.58
C ASN A 262 -17.40 -10.17 -7.70
N LEU A 263 -17.75 -9.61 -6.54
CA LEU A 263 -16.79 -8.95 -5.66
C LEU A 263 -15.83 -9.96 -5.02
N SER A 264 -14.54 -9.63 -5.01
CA SER A 264 -13.50 -10.48 -4.41
C SER A 264 -12.32 -9.64 -3.92
N ASP A 265 -12.11 -9.59 -2.60
CA ASP A 265 -11.05 -8.78 -2.00
C ASP A 265 -11.09 -7.31 -2.46
N VAL A 266 -12.14 -6.63 -2.09
CA VAL A 266 -12.46 -5.29 -2.57
C VAL A 266 -11.54 -4.25 -1.93
N HIS A 267 -10.84 -3.48 -2.74
CA HIS A 267 -9.93 -2.43 -2.28
C HIS A 267 -10.39 -1.03 -2.65
N GLY A 268 -10.21 -0.65 -3.89
CA GLY A 268 -10.52 0.69 -4.37
C GLY A 268 -11.95 0.84 -4.86
N LEU A 269 -12.45 2.07 -4.78
CA LEU A 269 -13.69 2.45 -5.41
C LEU A 269 -13.58 3.86 -6.02
N ALA A 270 -14.35 4.09 -7.08
CA ALA A 270 -14.46 5.40 -7.72
C ALA A 270 -15.92 5.67 -8.10
N LEU A 271 -16.35 6.91 -7.93
CA LEU A 271 -17.70 7.34 -8.24
C LEU A 271 -17.73 8.20 -9.52
N ASP A 272 -18.61 7.86 -10.43
CA ASP A 272 -19.07 8.75 -11.49
C ASP A 272 -20.47 9.24 -11.11
N THR A 273 -20.53 10.31 -10.36
CA THR A 273 -21.78 10.88 -9.86
C THR A 273 -22.68 11.41 -10.98
N LYS A 274 -22.08 11.85 -12.10
CA LYS A 274 -22.79 12.34 -13.28
C LYS A 274 -23.62 11.23 -13.95
N ASN A 275 -23.02 10.05 -14.12
CA ASN A 275 -23.65 8.91 -14.77
C ASN A 275 -24.25 7.90 -13.76
N LYS A 276 -24.17 8.19 -12.45
CA LYS A 276 -24.61 7.33 -11.35
C LYS A 276 -23.98 5.94 -11.40
N LEU A 277 -22.68 5.89 -11.62
CA LEU A 277 -21.90 4.66 -11.67
C LEU A 277 -20.91 4.58 -10.50
N LEU A 278 -20.80 3.37 -9.96
CA LEU A 278 -19.83 2.98 -8.94
C LEU A 278 -18.89 1.95 -9.56
N TYR A 279 -17.62 2.27 -9.64
CA TYR A 279 -16.54 1.39 -10.06
C TYR A 279 -15.85 0.82 -8.83
N ILE A 280 -15.62 -0.48 -8.84
CA ILE A 280 -15.00 -1.21 -7.73
C ILE A 280 -13.91 -2.07 -8.32
N ASN A 281 -12.75 -2.12 -7.68
CA ASN A 281 -11.74 -3.10 -8.04
C ASN A 281 -11.67 -4.24 -7.02
N SER A 282 -11.45 -5.42 -7.54
CA SER A 282 -11.30 -6.67 -6.81
C SER A 282 -9.93 -7.29 -7.10
N TRP A 283 -9.19 -7.68 -6.06
CA TRP A 283 -7.86 -8.30 -6.20
C TRP A 283 -7.92 -9.78 -6.51
N GLY A 284 -9.07 -10.40 -6.34
CA GLY A 284 -9.32 -11.79 -6.68
C GLY A 284 -9.19 -12.77 -5.54
N ASN A 285 -8.74 -12.37 -4.34
CA ASN A 285 -8.77 -13.26 -3.19
C ASN A 285 -10.19 -13.35 -2.64
N ILE A 286 -10.67 -14.56 -2.48
CA ILE A 286 -11.94 -14.82 -1.81
C ILE A 286 -11.66 -15.62 -0.56
N SER A 287 -11.99 -15.07 0.59
CA SER A 287 -11.85 -15.73 1.87
C SER A 287 -12.99 -15.33 2.79
N ASP A 288 -13.57 -16.30 3.47
CA ASP A 288 -14.40 -16.05 4.64
C ASP A 288 -13.59 -16.45 5.87
N TYR A 289 -13.05 -15.49 6.60
CA TYR A 289 -12.23 -15.73 7.79
C TYR A 289 -12.96 -16.54 8.88
N ARG A 290 -14.29 -16.64 8.82
CA ARG A 290 -15.10 -17.47 9.70
C ARG A 290 -15.09 -18.95 9.30
N VAL A 291 -14.62 -19.27 8.08
CA VAL A 291 -14.64 -20.61 7.50
C VAL A 291 -13.23 -21.04 7.11
N ALA A 292 -12.64 -21.92 7.89
CA ALA A 292 -11.30 -22.44 7.61
C ALA A 292 -11.25 -23.13 6.24
N GLY A 293 -10.24 -22.80 5.42
CA GLY A 293 -10.04 -23.36 4.09
C GLY A 293 -10.98 -22.82 3.01
N SER A 294 -11.69 -21.72 3.27
CA SER A 294 -12.56 -21.08 2.27
C SER A 294 -11.80 -20.30 1.21
N GLY A 295 -10.50 -20.02 1.45
CA GLY A 295 -9.69 -19.20 0.54
C GLY A 295 -9.56 -19.78 -0.87
N ARG A 296 -9.84 -18.97 -1.89
CA ARG A 296 -9.59 -19.24 -3.30
C ARG A 296 -9.16 -17.95 -3.99
N PHE A 297 -8.57 -18.09 -5.15
CA PHE A 297 -8.15 -16.96 -5.97
C PHE A 297 -8.93 -16.97 -7.30
N GLU A 298 -9.41 -15.80 -7.70
CA GLU A 298 -10.01 -15.54 -9.01
C GLU A 298 -9.20 -14.44 -9.72
N ASP A 299 -9.39 -14.30 -11.03
CA ASP A 299 -8.71 -13.21 -11.74
C ASP A 299 -9.14 -11.85 -11.18
N PRO A 300 -8.22 -10.91 -10.98
CA PRO A 300 -8.56 -9.54 -10.60
C PRO A 300 -9.55 -8.92 -11.57
N SER A 301 -10.39 -8.03 -11.08
CA SER A 301 -11.49 -7.48 -11.86
C SER A 301 -11.80 -6.02 -11.52
N VAL A 302 -12.57 -5.39 -12.40
CA VAL A 302 -13.28 -4.14 -12.11
C VAL A 302 -14.76 -4.39 -12.35
N GLU A 303 -15.57 -4.21 -11.32
CA GLU A 303 -17.02 -4.26 -11.35
C GLU A 303 -17.61 -2.86 -11.46
N VAL A 304 -18.63 -2.70 -12.28
CA VAL A 304 -19.35 -1.44 -12.42
C VAL A 304 -20.80 -1.65 -12.03
N PHE A 305 -21.25 -0.93 -11.01
CA PHE A 305 -22.63 -0.94 -10.52
C PHE A 305 -23.32 0.39 -10.75
N SER A 306 -24.65 0.41 -10.67
CA SER A 306 -25.37 1.64 -10.39
C SER A 306 -25.08 2.08 -8.95
N THR A 307 -25.01 3.39 -8.69
CA THR A 307 -24.96 3.90 -7.31
C THR A 307 -26.20 3.52 -6.48
N ASP A 308 -27.29 3.15 -7.14
CA ASP A 308 -28.52 2.67 -6.49
C ASP A 308 -28.53 1.14 -6.26
N ALA A 309 -27.48 0.41 -6.61
CA ALA A 309 -27.41 -1.05 -6.46
C ALA A 309 -27.56 -1.47 -4.99
N ASN A 310 -28.26 -2.59 -4.77
CA ASN A 310 -28.53 -3.13 -3.43
C ASN A 310 -28.79 -4.64 -3.49
N GLY A 311 -28.24 -5.38 -2.53
CA GLY A 311 -28.39 -6.83 -2.38
C GLY A 311 -27.44 -7.64 -3.28
N ASP A 312 -27.77 -8.92 -3.46
CA ASP A 312 -27.03 -9.85 -4.32
C ASP A 312 -27.39 -9.62 -5.79
N VAL A 313 -26.89 -8.55 -6.36
CA VAL A 313 -27.15 -8.12 -7.75
C VAL A 313 -25.90 -8.27 -8.60
N ALA A 314 -26.11 -8.66 -9.85
CA ALA A 314 -25.01 -8.65 -10.83
C ALA A 314 -24.58 -7.21 -11.14
N PRO A 315 -23.27 -6.96 -11.33
CA PRO A 315 -22.80 -5.68 -11.83
C PRO A 315 -23.35 -5.42 -13.25
N LEU A 316 -23.46 -4.15 -13.60
CA LEU A 316 -23.81 -3.73 -14.95
C LEU A 316 -22.77 -4.20 -15.97
N ARG A 317 -21.50 -4.20 -15.57
CA ARG A 317 -20.34 -4.64 -16.34
C ARG A 317 -19.27 -5.20 -15.42
N VAL A 318 -18.49 -6.15 -15.94
CA VAL A 318 -17.27 -6.68 -15.31
C VAL A 318 -16.16 -6.67 -16.35
N ILE A 319 -15.02 -6.11 -16.00
CA ILE A 319 -13.76 -6.22 -16.75
C ILE A 319 -12.92 -7.25 -16.00
N GLN A 320 -12.71 -8.45 -16.56
CA GLN A 320 -12.03 -9.57 -15.91
C GLN A 320 -11.47 -10.54 -16.94
N GLY A 321 -10.33 -11.12 -16.66
CA GLY A 321 -9.70 -12.16 -17.46
C GLY A 321 -8.30 -11.79 -17.94
N PRO A 322 -7.56 -12.73 -18.53
CA PRO A 322 -6.12 -12.57 -18.80
C PRO A 322 -5.77 -11.45 -19.81
N LYS A 323 -6.69 -11.10 -20.73
CA LYS A 323 -6.42 -10.00 -21.66
C LYS A 323 -6.48 -8.63 -21.01
N THR A 324 -7.14 -8.50 -19.88
CA THR A 324 -7.26 -7.23 -19.15
C THR A 324 -5.92 -6.79 -18.57
N GLN A 325 -5.02 -7.72 -18.30
CA GLN A 325 -3.72 -7.51 -17.64
C GLN A 325 -3.83 -6.90 -16.24
N LEU A 326 -5.00 -6.98 -15.60
CA LEU A 326 -5.19 -6.57 -14.22
C LEU A 326 -4.33 -7.46 -13.30
N ASP A 327 -3.54 -6.82 -12.44
CA ASP A 327 -2.70 -7.49 -11.44
C ASP A 327 -2.52 -6.58 -10.23
N TRP A 328 -3.27 -6.84 -9.19
CA TRP A 328 -3.45 -5.98 -8.01
C TRP A 328 -3.84 -4.54 -8.38
N PRO A 329 -5.04 -4.36 -8.97
CA PRO A 329 -5.52 -3.02 -9.30
C PRO A 329 -5.70 -2.17 -8.03
N GLY A 330 -4.98 -1.05 -7.95
CA GLY A 330 -5.02 -0.10 -6.84
C GLY A 330 -6.07 0.99 -7.05
N ALA A 331 -5.66 2.26 -6.95
CA ALA A 331 -6.59 3.36 -7.18
C ALA A 331 -7.09 3.42 -8.62
N MET A 332 -8.28 3.97 -8.77
CA MET A 332 -8.93 4.22 -10.06
C MET A 332 -9.29 5.69 -10.22
N SER A 333 -9.25 6.19 -11.44
CA SER A 333 -9.70 7.54 -11.79
C SER A 333 -10.48 7.51 -13.09
N ILE A 334 -11.52 8.33 -13.17
CA ILE A 334 -12.39 8.40 -14.35
C ILE A 334 -12.16 9.74 -15.03
N ASP A 335 -11.88 9.72 -16.34
CA ASP A 335 -11.92 10.92 -17.15
C ASP A 335 -13.36 11.36 -17.33
N SER A 336 -13.76 12.42 -16.66
CA SER A 336 -15.13 12.95 -16.71
C SER A 336 -15.56 13.45 -18.10
N ALA A 337 -14.61 13.68 -19.02
CA ALA A 337 -14.88 14.13 -20.37
C ALA A 337 -15.22 12.97 -21.31
N THR A 338 -14.49 11.84 -21.19
CA THR A 338 -14.64 10.67 -22.08
C THR A 338 -15.34 9.50 -21.42
N GLY A 339 -15.32 9.42 -20.09
CA GLY A 339 -15.77 8.25 -19.33
C GLY A 339 -14.72 7.13 -19.26
N ASP A 340 -13.51 7.34 -19.75
CA ASP A 340 -12.45 6.35 -19.70
C ASP A 340 -11.99 6.12 -18.27
N LEU A 341 -11.76 4.86 -17.94
CA LEU A 341 -11.30 4.40 -16.64
C LEU A 341 -9.79 4.16 -16.67
N TYR A 342 -9.08 4.80 -15.78
CA TYR A 342 -7.66 4.62 -15.55
C TYR A 342 -7.45 3.84 -14.27
N VAL A 343 -6.65 2.78 -14.33
CA VAL A 343 -6.37 1.87 -13.22
C VAL A 343 -4.87 1.87 -12.93
N ALA A 344 -4.49 2.22 -11.71
CA ALA A 344 -3.16 1.95 -11.21
C ALA A 344 -3.01 0.46 -10.99
N ASN A 345 -2.18 -0.21 -11.77
CA ASN A 345 -2.02 -1.66 -11.79
C ASN A 345 -0.72 -2.03 -11.07
N ASP A 346 -0.78 -2.14 -9.77
CA ASP A 346 0.35 -2.13 -8.83
C ASP A 346 1.41 -3.19 -9.19
N VAL A 347 1.13 -4.47 -8.98
CA VAL A 347 2.04 -5.58 -9.30
C VAL A 347 2.25 -5.71 -10.81
N GLY A 348 1.25 -5.36 -11.59
CA GLY A 348 1.34 -5.28 -13.06
C GLY A 348 2.28 -4.19 -13.58
N GLN A 349 2.80 -3.29 -12.73
CA GLN A 349 3.75 -2.24 -13.07
C GLN A 349 3.27 -1.36 -14.25
N SER A 350 2.01 -0.94 -14.22
CA SER A 350 1.39 -0.26 -15.36
C SER A 350 0.23 0.66 -14.96
N ILE A 351 -0.14 1.57 -15.85
CA ILE A 351 -1.46 2.19 -15.81
C ILE A 351 -2.25 1.60 -16.98
N LEU A 352 -3.39 1.01 -16.68
CA LEU A 352 -4.30 0.45 -17.66
C LEU A 352 -5.43 1.44 -17.92
N VAL A 353 -5.81 1.59 -19.19
CA VAL A 353 -6.92 2.47 -19.59
C VAL A 353 -7.96 1.63 -20.32
N PHE A 354 -9.19 1.69 -19.84
CA PHE A 354 -10.34 1.03 -20.42
C PHE A 354 -11.39 2.06 -20.84
N HIS A 355 -12.18 1.77 -21.83
CA HIS A 355 -13.40 2.56 -22.06
C HIS A 355 -14.42 2.29 -20.96
N GLY A 356 -15.15 3.30 -20.55
CA GLY A 356 -16.20 3.14 -19.53
C GLY A 356 -17.31 2.15 -19.91
N SER A 357 -17.38 1.75 -21.18
CA SER A 357 -18.30 0.75 -21.72
C SER A 357 -17.72 -0.67 -21.81
N ASP A 358 -16.44 -0.87 -21.51
CA ASP A 358 -15.76 -2.15 -21.66
C ASP A 358 -16.33 -3.21 -20.72
N GLN A 359 -16.33 -4.47 -21.19
CA GLN A 359 -16.89 -5.61 -20.48
C GLN A 359 -16.20 -6.92 -20.90
N GLY A 360 -16.02 -7.84 -19.94
CA GLY A 360 -15.46 -9.17 -20.15
C GLY A 360 -13.93 -9.17 -20.25
N ASP A 361 -13.39 -10.20 -20.89
CA ASP A 361 -11.94 -10.37 -21.10
C ASP A 361 -11.46 -9.52 -22.29
N VAL A 362 -11.38 -8.22 -22.07
CA VAL A 362 -10.97 -7.22 -23.07
C VAL A 362 -9.58 -6.69 -22.78
N ALA A 363 -8.81 -6.40 -23.81
CA ALA A 363 -7.54 -5.71 -23.65
C ALA A 363 -7.80 -4.23 -23.34
N PRO A 364 -6.97 -3.60 -22.50
CA PRO A 364 -7.01 -2.16 -22.32
C PRO A 364 -6.85 -1.43 -23.64
N THR A 365 -7.54 -0.32 -23.81
CA THR A 365 -7.41 0.55 -25.01
C THR A 365 -6.02 1.16 -25.08
N ARG A 366 -5.43 1.45 -23.92
CA ARG A 366 -4.06 1.92 -23.78
C ARG A 366 -3.43 1.33 -22.52
N ILE A 367 -2.11 1.13 -22.57
CA ILE A 367 -1.31 0.65 -21.46
C ILE A 367 -0.09 1.55 -21.38
N ILE A 368 0.17 2.15 -20.24
CA ILE A 368 1.45 2.83 -19.95
C ILE A 368 2.28 1.83 -19.15
N LYS A 369 3.31 1.25 -19.78
CA LYS A 369 4.15 0.21 -19.19
C LYS A 369 5.48 0.13 -19.90
N GLY A 370 6.55 -0.06 -19.15
CA GLY A 370 7.90 -0.27 -19.67
C GLY A 370 8.95 0.52 -18.88
N PRO A 371 10.24 0.24 -19.10
CA PRO A 371 11.31 0.83 -18.31
C PRO A 371 11.40 2.37 -18.40
N LYS A 372 11.01 2.96 -19.52
CA LYS A 372 11.03 4.42 -19.69
C LYS A 372 9.90 5.12 -18.95
N THR A 373 8.88 4.40 -18.54
CA THR A 373 7.75 5.00 -17.82
C THR A 373 8.12 5.42 -16.40
N HIS A 374 9.15 4.85 -15.82
CA HIS A 374 9.51 5.02 -14.40
C HIS A 374 8.40 4.59 -13.41
N LEU A 375 7.39 3.85 -13.89
CA LEU A 375 6.39 3.23 -13.02
C LEU A 375 7.03 2.14 -12.17
N SER A 376 6.77 2.16 -10.88
CA SER A 376 7.22 1.16 -9.93
C SER A 376 6.18 1.00 -8.83
N TYR A 377 5.46 -0.12 -8.86
CA TYR A 377 4.33 -0.38 -7.96
C TYR A 377 3.39 0.83 -7.87
N PRO A 378 2.75 1.24 -8.98
CA PRO A 378 1.86 2.39 -8.98
C PRO A 378 0.62 2.09 -8.14
N ALA A 379 0.46 2.80 -7.02
CA ALA A 379 -0.64 2.61 -6.08
C ALA A 379 -1.78 3.60 -6.29
N GLY A 380 -1.47 4.82 -6.70
CA GLY A 380 -2.45 5.88 -6.95
C GLY A 380 -2.42 6.37 -8.39
N VAL A 381 -3.59 6.71 -8.93
CA VAL A 381 -3.75 7.36 -10.24
C VAL A 381 -4.77 8.49 -10.15
N PHE A 382 -4.50 9.58 -10.86
CA PHE A 382 -5.43 10.70 -11.02
C PHE A 382 -5.39 11.23 -12.45
N VAL A 383 -6.56 11.47 -13.02
CA VAL A 383 -6.72 12.05 -14.35
C VAL A 383 -7.05 13.53 -14.23
N ASP A 384 -6.17 14.36 -14.73
CA ASP A 384 -6.39 15.80 -14.90
C ASP A 384 -6.85 16.08 -16.34
N SER A 385 -8.14 15.97 -16.55
CA SER A 385 -8.75 16.21 -17.89
C SER A 385 -8.54 17.64 -18.37
N LYS A 386 -8.39 18.62 -17.48
CA LYS A 386 -8.19 20.02 -17.80
C LYS A 386 -6.80 20.25 -18.41
N ASN A 387 -5.77 19.72 -17.78
CA ASN A 387 -4.39 19.87 -18.23
C ASN A 387 -3.95 18.76 -19.19
N LYS A 388 -4.81 17.80 -19.49
CA LYS A 388 -4.53 16.62 -20.33
C LYS A 388 -3.39 15.77 -19.78
N GLU A 389 -3.43 15.47 -18.50
CA GLU A 389 -2.39 14.75 -17.79
C GLU A 389 -2.93 13.55 -16.99
N VAL A 390 -2.10 12.51 -16.90
CA VAL A 390 -2.29 11.37 -15.99
C VAL A 390 -1.17 11.39 -14.96
N TRP A 391 -1.54 11.38 -13.70
CA TRP A 391 -0.64 11.34 -12.56
C TRP A 391 -0.63 9.97 -11.92
N ALA A 392 0.53 9.49 -11.54
CA ALA A 392 0.68 8.25 -10.78
C ALA A 392 1.59 8.45 -9.57
N SER A 393 1.21 7.86 -8.44
CA SER A 393 2.09 7.72 -7.28
C SER A 393 2.73 6.33 -7.31
N ASN A 394 4.05 6.27 -7.17
CA ASN A 394 4.83 5.05 -7.28
C ASN A 394 5.38 4.65 -5.92
N LEU A 395 4.76 3.63 -5.31
CA LEU A 395 5.17 3.09 -4.01
C LEU A 395 6.60 2.53 -4.04
N GLY A 396 6.97 1.87 -5.14
CA GLY A 396 8.22 1.12 -5.23
C GLY A 396 9.48 1.97 -5.37
N ASN A 397 9.39 3.16 -5.96
CA ASN A 397 10.56 4.04 -6.17
C ASN A 397 10.41 5.44 -5.55
N SER A 398 9.39 5.61 -4.71
CA SER A 398 9.17 6.87 -3.97
C SER A 398 9.12 8.08 -4.91
N SER A 399 8.26 8.02 -5.93
CA SER A 399 8.10 9.09 -6.91
C SER A 399 6.64 9.34 -7.27
N ALA A 400 6.36 10.48 -7.86
CA ALA A 400 5.16 10.70 -8.66
C ALA A 400 5.58 10.96 -10.11
N THR A 401 4.88 10.34 -11.05
CA THR A 401 5.12 10.50 -12.49
C THR A 401 3.89 11.09 -13.17
N VAL A 402 4.13 11.89 -14.19
CA VAL A 402 3.07 12.58 -14.93
C VAL A 402 3.22 12.27 -16.40
N TYR A 403 2.16 11.83 -17.03
CA TYR A 403 2.13 11.51 -18.46
C TYR A 403 1.13 12.37 -19.19
N SER A 404 1.30 12.48 -20.51
CA SER A 404 0.22 12.98 -21.36
C SER A 404 -1.03 12.10 -21.21
N LEU A 405 -2.21 12.68 -21.28
CA LEU A 405 -3.46 11.94 -21.28
C LEU A 405 -3.51 10.87 -22.39
N ASP A 406 -2.80 11.11 -23.51
CA ASP A 406 -2.73 10.20 -24.65
C ASP A 406 -1.54 9.21 -24.58
N ALA A 407 -0.79 9.18 -23.48
CA ALA A 407 0.37 8.32 -23.34
C ALA A 407 0.00 6.83 -23.48
N SER A 408 0.89 6.07 -24.12
CA SER A 408 0.73 4.62 -24.33
C SER A 408 2.09 3.95 -24.54
N GLY A 409 2.18 2.66 -24.22
CA GLY A 409 3.40 1.87 -24.34
C GLY A 409 4.47 2.32 -23.34
N ASP A 410 5.73 2.20 -23.75
CA ASP A 410 6.90 2.61 -22.96
C ASP A 410 7.13 4.14 -23.05
N ALA A 411 6.10 4.91 -22.70
CA ALA A 411 6.11 6.36 -22.77
C ALA A 411 6.86 6.94 -21.56
N ALA A 412 7.87 7.77 -21.84
CA ALA A 412 8.53 8.53 -20.79
C ALA A 412 7.56 9.53 -20.16
N PRO A 413 7.64 9.77 -18.85
CA PRO A 413 6.82 10.78 -18.20
C PRO A 413 7.17 12.19 -18.67
N LEU A 414 6.19 13.05 -18.73
CA LEU A 414 6.40 14.50 -18.94
C LEU A 414 7.19 15.10 -17.79
N ARG A 415 6.98 14.58 -16.58
CA ARG A 415 7.64 14.98 -15.35
C ARG A 415 7.73 13.81 -14.39
N THR A 416 8.86 13.72 -13.70
CA THR A 416 9.02 12.88 -12.52
C THR A 416 9.27 13.77 -11.32
N ILE A 417 8.52 13.57 -10.24
CA ILE A 417 8.64 14.34 -8.99
C ILE A 417 9.20 13.40 -7.94
N ARG A 418 10.34 13.78 -7.38
CA ARG A 418 10.99 13.05 -6.29
C ARG A 418 11.98 13.97 -5.60
N SER A 419 12.39 13.64 -4.37
CA SER A 419 13.25 14.51 -3.55
C SER A 419 14.74 14.18 -3.65
N ALA A 420 15.13 13.25 -4.52
CA ALA A 420 16.52 12.86 -4.73
C ALA A 420 16.86 12.74 -6.22
N GLU A 421 18.14 12.81 -6.54
CA GLU A 421 18.67 12.52 -7.88
C GLU A 421 18.37 11.05 -8.27
N ASP A 422 18.37 10.77 -9.58
CA ASP A 422 18.16 9.41 -10.08
C ASP A 422 19.19 8.44 -9.51
N GLY A 423 18.72 7.23 -9.15
CA GLY A 423 19.55 6.21 -8.50
C GLY A 423 19.97 6.53 -7.05
N LYS A 424 19.47 7.62 -6.46
CA LYS A 424 19.66 7.95 -5.05
C LYS A 424 18.41 7.65 -4.24
N VAL A 425 18.59 7.30 -2.97
CA VAL A 425 17.46 7.12 -2.06
C VAL A 425 16.79 8.46 -1.80
N SER A 426 15.48 8.52 -2.03
CA SER A 426 14.68 9.70 -1.70
C SER A 426 14.33 9.68 -0.22
N LEU A 427 14.92 10.57 0.57
CA LEU A 427 14.68 10.68 2.00
C LEU A 427 13.46 11.54 2.35
N ARG A 428 13.00 12.36 1.39
CA ARG A 428 11.91 13.32 1.58
C ARG A 428 10.66 13.00 0.79
N PHE A 429 10.72 11.98 -0.03
CA PHE A 429 9.62 11.50 -0.85
C PHE A 429 9.62 9.97 -0.73
N GLY A 430 9.00 9.45 0.30
CA GLY A 430 9.00 8.03 0.62
C GLY A 430 7.95 7.23 -0.16
N LYS A 431 7.39 6.23 0.47
CA LYS A 431 6.43 5.31 -0.16
C LYS A 431 5.09 6.00 -0.39
N THR A 432 4.87 6.51 -1.60
CA THR A 432 3.66 7.23 -1.98
C THR A 432 2.52 6.25 -2.30
N GLN A 433 1.44 6.29 -1.53
CA GLN A 433 0.29 5.39 -1.70
C GLN A 433 -0.96 6.10 -2.24
N ALA A 434 -1.08 7.40 -2.07
CA ALA A 434 -2.27 8.15 -2.41
C ALA A 434 -1.95 9.42 -3.22
N LEU A 435 -2.95 9.93 -3.87
CA LEU A 435 -2.94 11.23 -4.55
C LEU A 435 -4.24 11.96 -4.25
N VAL A 436 -4.17 13.27 -4.05
CA VAL A 436 -5.35 14.12 -4.01
C VAL A 436 -5.15 15.37 -4.84
N TYR A 437 -6.19 15.81 -5.52
CA TYR A 437 -6.18 17.02 -6.33
C TYR A 437 -6.81 18.19 -5.56
N ASP A 438 -6.10 19.31 -5.54
CA ASP A 438 -6.60 20.58 -5.04
C ASP A 438 -7.09 21.43 -6.22
N PRO A 439 -8.41 21.49 -6.50
CA PRO A 439 -8.94 22.19 -7.67
C PRO A 439 -8.82 23.72 -7.55
N MET A 440 -8.68 24.26 -6.35
CA MET A 440 -8.50 25.71 -6.17
C MET A 440 -7.12 26.19 -6.57
N ARG A 441 -6.10 25.36 -6.38
CA ARG A 441 -4.70 25.71 -6.69
C ARG A 441 -4.15 24.95 -7.88
N GLU A 442 -4.95 24.07 -8.47
CA GLU A 442 -4.52 23.19 -9.56
C GLU A 442 -3.23 22.44 -9.20
N GLN A 443 -3.22 21.81 -8.01
CA GLN A 443 -2.07 21.12 -7.48
C GLN A 443 -2.43 19.70 -7.08
N ILE A 444 -1.52 18.78 -7.34
CA ILE A 444 -1.59 17.42 -6.83
C ILE A 444 -0.79 17.34 -5.52
N LEU A 445 -1.35 16.72 -4.51
CA LEU A 445 -0.70 16.41 -3.26
C LEU A 445 -0.40 14.92 -3.23
N VAL A 446 0.83 14.61 -2.89
CA VAL A 446 1.33 13.25 -2.79
C VAL A 446 1.89 13.08 -1.39
N PRO A 447 1.22 12.32 -0.52
CA PRO A 447 1.74 12.01 0.80
C PRO A 447 2.86 10.98 0.69
N ASN A 448 3.70 11.00 1.69
CA ASN A 448 4.89 10.18 1.77
C ASN A 448 4.78 9.23 2.96
#